data_adeaa6382ba52354fcf545f98b2cb931
#
_entry.id   adeaa6382ba52354fcf545f98b2cb931
#
_cell.length_a   1.000
_cell.length_b   1.000
_cell.length_c   1.000
_cell.angle_alpha   90.00
_cell.angle_beta   90.00
_cell.angle_gamma   90.00
#
_symmetry.space_group_name_H-M   'P 1'
#
loop_
_entity.id
_entity.type
_entity.pdbx_description
1 polymer ?
#
loop_
_entity_poly.entity_id
_entity_poly.type
_entity_poly.pdbx_seq_one_letter_code
_entity_poly.pdbx_strand_id
1 'polypeptide(L)'
;MVWKEINGKLRTEVKCNDFKEALLLFNEIAKVAEKLNHHPDIRISSYRFLSIEVFTHDTNSITEKDHELKKAIDLCWTKNKA
;
A
#
# COMPACT_ATOMS: atom_id res chain seq x y z
N MET A 1 10.01 1.32 -1.63
CA MET A 1 8.99 2.33 -1.34
C MET A 1 9.44 3.21 -0.20
N VAL A 2 9.12 4.48 -0.26
CA VAL A 2 9.43 5.43 0.80
C VAL A 2 8.12 5.74 1.54
N TRP A 3 8.07 5.37 2.81
CA TRP A 3 6.91 5.59 3.65
C TRP A 3 7.11 6.81 4.54
N LYS A 4 6.03 7.57 4.74
CA LYS A 4 6.02 8.72 5.64
C LYS A 4 4.86 8.58 6.60
N GLU A 5 5.04 9.04 7.82
CA GLU A 5 3.94 9.10 8.79
C GLU A 5 3.35 10.50 8.72
N ILE A 6 2.08 10.59 8.34
CA ILE A 6 1.39 11.86 8.19
C ILE A 6 0.02 11.74 8.87
N ASN A 7 -0.23 12.58 9.87
CA ASN A 7 -1.52 12.62 10.59
C ASN A 7 -1.95 11.25 11.12
N GLY A 8 -0.99 10.48 11.67
CA GLY A 8 -1.29 9.17 12.26
C GLY A 8 -1.50 8.07 11.24
N LYS A 9 -1.06 8.26 10.00
CA LYS A 9 -1.17 7.26 8.93
C LYS A 9 0.18 7.05 8.28
N LEU A 10 0.45 5.81 7.87
CA LEU A 10 1.63 5.50 7.06
C LEU A 10 1.22 5.69 5.61
N ARG A 11 1.96 6.51 4.89
CA ARG A 11 1.62 6.85 3.52
C ARG A 11 2.81 6.72 2.59
N THR A 12 2.55 6.19 1.38
CA THR A 12 3.54 6.12 0.32
C THR A 12 2.88 6.35 -1.03
N GLU A 13 3.67 6.76 -2.00
CA GLU A 13 3.22 6.88 -3.38
C GLU A 13 4.35 6.41 -4.28
N VAL A 14 4.01 5.62 -5.29
CA VAL A 14 4.98 5.14 -6.26
C VAL A 14 4.50 5.43 -7.67
N LYS A 15 5.45 5.69 -8.56
CA LYS A 15 5.18 5.92 -9.97
C LYS A 15 5.44 4.61 -10.71
N CYS A 16 4.41 4.06 -11.34
CA CYS A 16 4.52 2.86 -12.15
C CYS A 16 4.83 3.25 -13.59
N ASN A 17 5.28 2.28 -14.38
CA ASN A 17 5.61 2.53 -15.79
C ASN A 17 4.38 2.84 -16.63
N ASP A 18 3.25 2.19 -16.31
CA ASP A 18 2.00 2.37 -17.03
C ASP A 18 0.82 1.94 -16.15
N PHE A 19 -0.39 2.04 -16.67
CA PHE A 19 -1.59 1.68 -15.96
C PHE A 19 -1.64 0.18 -15.63
N LYS A 20 -1.19 -0.64 -16.54
CA LYS A 20 -1.16 -2.10 -16.35
C LYS A 20 -0.31 -2.48 -15.13
N GLU A 21 0.87 -1.88 -15.02
CA GLU A 21 1.76 -2.14 -13.87
C GLU A 21 1.11 -1.66 -12.57
N ALA A 22 0.49 -0.48 -12.60
CA ALA A 22 -0.20 0.05 -11.42
C ALA A 22 -1.33 -0.88 -10.99
N LEU A 23 -2.11 -1.39 -11.94
CA LEU A 23 -3.21 -2.29 -11.65
C LEU A 23 -2.73 -3.64 -11.10
N LEU A 24 -1.65 -4.18 -11.67
CA LEU A 24 -1.07 -5.43 -11.18
C LEU A 24 -0.61 -5.28 -9.73
N LEU A 25 0.08 -4.19 -9.43
CA LEU A 25 0.55 -3.93 -8.07
C LEU A 25 -0.64 -3.73 -7.12
N PHE A 26 -1.65 -2.98 -7.55
CA PHE A 26 -2.88 -2.77 -6.79
C PHE A 26 -3.51 -4.12 -6.40
N ASN A 27 -3.65 -5.02 -7.37
CA ASN A 27 -4.24 -6.33 -7.14
C ASN A 27 -3.40 -7.19 -6.19
N GLU A 28 -2.08 -7.14 -6.29
CA GLU A 28 -1.21 -7.87 -5.38
C GLU A 28 -1.33 -7.36 -3.95
N ILE A 29 -1.41 -6.05 -3.79
CA ILE A 29 -1.60 -5.43 -2.47
C ILE A 29 -2.96 -5.84 -1.90
N ALA A 30 -4.00 -5.85 -2.74
CA ALA A 30 -5.34 -6.26 -2.32
C ALA A 30 -5.33 -7.70 -1.78
N LYS A 31 -4.59 -8.59 -2.43
CA LYS A 31 -4.50 -10.00 -1.99
C LYS A 31 -3.86 -10.11 -0.61
N VAL A 32 -2.75 -9.42 -0.38
CA VAL A 32 -2.09 -9.49 0.94
C VAL A 32 -2.93 -8.83 2.01
N ALA A 33 -3.66 -7.76 1.68
CA ALA A 33 -4.55 -7.07 2.62
C ALA A 33 -5.69 -8.02 3.06
N GLU A 34 -6.26 -8.76 2.12
CA GLU A 34 -7.30 -9.74 2.43
C GLU A 34 -6.74 -10.87 3.29
N LYS A 35 -5.54 -11.33 2.99
CA LYS A 35 -4.89 -12.39 3.75
C LYS A 35 -4.63 -11.97 5.19
N LEU A 36 -4.22 -10.73 5.41
CA LEU A 36 -3.95 -10.20 6.74
C LEU A 36 -5.21 -9.65 7.42
N ASN A 37 -6.31 -9.59 6.70
CA ASN A 37 -7.57 -9.01 7.16
C ASN A 37 -7.37 -7.60 7.70
N HIS A 38 -6.56 -6.80 7.01
CA HIS A 38 -6.28 -5.42 7.36
C HIS A 38 -6.12 -4.63 6.06
N HIS A 39 -6.99 -3.64 5.84
CA HIS A 39 -7.16 -3.03 4.52
C HIS A 39 -6.61 -1.61 4.46
N PRO A 40 -5.76 -1.32 3.47
CA PRO A 40 -5.26 0.04 3.25
C PRO A 40 -6.23 0.82 2.37
N ASP A 41 -6.06 2.14 2.34
CA ASP A 41 -6.68 2.95 1.32
C ASP A 41 -5.72 2.99 0.15
N ILE A 42 -6.19 2.62 -1.04
CA ILE A 42 -5.36 2.56 -2.24
C ILE A 42 -6.02 3.35 -3.35
N ARG A 43 -5.22 4.11 -4.08
CA ARG A 43 -5.72 4.88 -5.21
C ARG A 43 -4.73 4.89 -6.35
N ILE A 44 -5.24 4.73 -7.57
CA ILE A 44 -4.46 4.96 -8.79
C ILE A 44 -4.89 6.32 -9.33
N SER A 45 -3.94 7.22 -9.53
CA SER A 45 -4.22 8.53 -10.10
C SER A 45 -3.30 8.79 -11.29
N SER A 46 -3.78 9.62 -12.22
CA SER A 46 -3.05 9.91 -13.47
C SER A 46 -2.52 8.63 -14.11
N TYR A 47 -3.33 7.60 -14.11
CA TYR A 47 -3.17 6.25 -14.66
C TYR A 47 -1.94 5.46 -14.17
N ARG A 48 -0.94 6.08 -13.56
CA ARG A 48 0.32 5.39 -13.19
C ARG A 48 0.83 5.66 -11.78
N PHE A 49 0.21 6.55 -11.03
CA PHE A 49 0.63 6.83 -9.65
C PHE A 49 -0.24 6.03 -8.69
N LEU A 50 0.41 5.19 -7.87
CA LEU A 50 -0.27 4.39 -6.88
C LEU A 50 0.00 4.97 -5.50
N SER A 51 -1.05 5.42 -4.82
CA SER A 51 -0.98 6.00 -3.48
C SER A 51 -1.57 5.01 -2.48
N ILE A 52 -0.91 4.82 -1.34
CA ILE A 52 -1.32 3.88 -0.33
C ILE A 52 -1.27 4.55 1.03
N GLU A 53 -2.35 4.42 1.81
CA GLU A 53 -2.40 4.85 3.21
C GLU A 53 -2.76 3.66 4.07
N VAL A 54 -1.99 3.46 5.14
CA VAL A 54 -2.19 2.34 6.06
C VAL A 54 -2.37 2.89 7.47
N PHE A 55 -3.48 2.53 8.12
CA PHE A 55 -3.76 2.88 9.50
C PHE A 55 -4.85 1.96 10.03
N THR A 56 -4.95 1.85 11.35
CA THR A 56 -5.96 1.01 11.97
C THR A 56 -7.23 1.84 12.19
N HIS A 57 -8.29 1.49 11.46
CA HIS A 57 -9.54 2.26 11.46
C HIS A 57 -10.19 2.36 12.84
N ASP A 58 -10.18 1.27 13.61
CA ASP A 58 -10.81 1.23 14.92
C ASP A 58 -10.22 2.24 15.91
N THR A 59 -8.90 2.42 15.85
CA THR A 59 -8.19 3.33 16.76
C THR A 59 -7.81 4.64 16.09
N ASN A 60 -8.00 4.73 14.79
CA ASN A 60 -7.57 5.86 13.96
C ASN A 60 -6.10 6.21 14.21
N SER A 61 -5.27 5.18 14.31
CA SER A 61 -3.85 5.32 14.60
C SER A 61 -3.05 4.21 13.97
N ILE A 62 -1.72 4.29 14.06
CA ILE A 62 -0.81 3.26 13.55
C ILE A 62 -0.59 2.22 14.63
N THR A 63 -0.75 0.94 14.27
CA THR A 63 -0.55 -0.20 15.18
C THR A 63 0.37 -1.23 14.53
N GLU A 64 0.64 -2.33 15.23
CA GLU A 64 1.44 -3.44 14.69
C GLU A 64 0.85 -4.01 13.40
N LYS A 65 -0.48 -4.00 13.28
CA LYS A 65 -1.15 -4.48 12.07
C LYS A 65 -0.72 -3.67 10.86
N ASP A 66 -0.51 -2.38 11.03
CA ASP A 66 -0.11 -1.48 9.96
C ASP A 66 1.34 -1.74 9.55
N HIS A 67 2.21 -2.02 10.51
CA HIS A 67 3.61 -2.36 10.22
C HIS A 67 3.72 -3.69 9.49
N GLU A 68 2.89 -4.67 9.83
CA GLU A 68 2.81 -5.94 9.12
C GLU A 68 2.37 -5.75 7.68
N LEU A 69 1.31 -4.97 7.48
CA LEU A 69 0.79 -4.70 6.14
C LEU A 69 1.80 -3.94 5.30
N LYS A 70 2.47 -2.96 5.91
CA LYS A 70 3.54 -2.20 5.24
C LYS A 70 4.63 -3.12 4.70
N LYS A 71 5.08 -4.07 5.53
CA LYS A 71 6.10 -5.05 5.11
C LYS A 71 5.62 -5.89 3.94
N ALA A 72 4.37 -6.35 3.99
CA ALA A 72 3.79 -7.15 2.91
C ALA A 72 3.69 -6.35 1.62
N ILE A 73 3.34 -5.07 1.72
CA ILE A 73 3.25 -4.18 0.57
C ILE A 73 4.64 -3.95 -0.03
N ASP A 74 5.65 -3.73 0.81
CA ASP A 74 7.03 -3.56 0.35
C ASP A 74 7.50 -4.80 -0.42
N LEU A 75 7.13 -5.99 0.03
CA LEU A 75 7.46 -7.22 -0.69
C LEU A 75 6.77 -7.30 -2.04
N CYS A 76 5.52 -6.85 -2.14
CA CYS A 76 4.81 -6.79 -3.41
C CYS A 76 5.55 -5.88 -4.40
N TRP A 77 5.97 -4.72 -3.92
CA TRP A 77 6.71 -3.76 -4.74
C TRP A 77 8.02 -4.35 -5.26
N THR A 78 8.81 -4.94 -4.37
CA THR A 78 10.08 -5.56 -4.72
C THR A 78 9.91 -6.69 -5.73
N LYS A 79 8.90 -7.54 -5.51
CA LYS A 79 8.59 -8.66 -6.39
C LYS A 79 8.23 -8.20 -7.80
N ASN A 80 7.46 -7.11 -7.90
CA ASN A 80 7.04 -6.60 -9.20
C ASN A 80 8.15 -5.85 -9.94
N LYS A 81 9.20 -5.44 -9.23
CA LYS A 81 10.35 -4.75 -9.83
C LYS A 81 11.50 -5.71 -10.18
N ALA A 82 11.46 -6.93 -9.67
CA ALA A 82 12.52 -7.91 -9.92
C ALA A 82 12.52 -8.42 -11.36
#